data_9de55a94e8a65271c14468818a381f53
#
_entry.id   9de55a94e8a65271c14468818a381f53
#
_cell.length_a   1.000
_cell.length_b   1.000
_cell.length_c   1.000
_cell.angle_alpha   90.00
_cell.angle_beta   90.00
_cell.angle_gamma   90.00
#
_symmetry.space_group_name_H-M   'P 1'
#
loop_
_entity.id
_entity.type
_entity.pdbx_description
1 polymer ?
#
loop_
_entity_poly.entity_id
_entity_poly.type
_entity_poly.pdbx_seq_one_letter_code
_entity_poly.pdbx_strand_id
1 'polypeptide(L)'
;TIDDTVIGDGVKIDNLCHIAHNVVIGNNSCVVANSAICGSAIIGKEVYIAPCSVIRNQIKVEDGAVIGMGAGVTKDIPQDTVNMGFPARTIRVRNEEDWRIY
;
A
#
# COMPACT_ATOMS: atom_id res chain seq x y z
N THR A 1 9.84 22.92 -1.66
CA THR A 1 9.26 22.70 -0.34
C THR A 1 9.18 21.20 -0.06
N ILE A 2 9.61 20.83 1.10
CA ILE A 2 9.55 19.43 1.53
C ILE A 2 8.31 19.27 2.38
N ASP A 3 7.38 18.45 1.92
CA ASP A 3 6.19 18.13 2.70
C ASP A 3 6.52 17.01 3.70
N ASP A 4 5.72 16.91 4.73
CA ASP A 4 5.91 15.89 5.74
C ASP A 4 5.33 14.56 5.30
N THR A 5 5.89 13.47 5.80
CA THR A 5 5.26 12.17 5.75
C THR A 5 4.11 12.16 6.74
N VAL A 6 2.92 11.78 6.28
CA VAL A 6 1.70 11.78 7.09
C VAL A 6 1.16 10.36 7.23
N ILE A 7 1.07 9.90 8.46
CA ILE A 7 0.53 8.58 8.79
C ILE A 7 -0.82 8.79 9.47
N GLY A 8 -1.88 8.25 8.90
CA GLY A 8 -3.23 8.40 9.42
C GLY A 8 -3.49 7.62 10.70
N ASP A 9 -4.73 7.72 11.20
CA ASP A 9 -5.15 7.04 12.42
C ASP A 9 -5.34 5.54 12.16
N GLY A 10 -4.97 4.71 13.14
CA GLY A 10 -5.17 3.27 13.06
C GLY A 10 -4.27 2.56 12.06
N VAL A 11 -3.28 3.24 11.51
CA VAL A 11 -2.32 2.62 10.60
C VAL A 11 -1.40 1.68 11.37
N LYS A 12 -1.17 0.50 10.81
CA LYS A 12 -0.25 -0.49 11.37
C LYS A 12 0.93 -0.66 10.42
N ILE A 13 2.11 -0.44 10.92
CA ILE A 13 3.36 -0.61 10.17
C ILE A 13 4.22 -1.62 10.93
N ASP A 14 4.49 -2.74 10.28
CA ASP A 14 5.24 -3.84 10.86
C ASP A 14 6.75 -3.60 10.80
N ASN A 15 7.53 -4.58 11.24
CA ASN A 15 8.98 -4.47 11.35
C ASN A 15 9.67 -4.34 10.00
N LEU A 16 10.77 -3.59 9.99
CA LEU A 16 11.65 -3.46 8.83
C LEU A 16 10.98 -2.87 7.61
N CYS A 17 9.95 -2.05 7.83
CA CYS A 17 9.34 -1.30 6.74
C CYS A 17 10.10 0.00 6.51
N HIS A 18 10.21 0.41 5.26
CA HIS A 18 10.75 1.71 4.90
C HIS A 18 9.62 2.61 4.40
N ILE A 19 9.43 3.71 5.08
CA ILE A 19 8.46 4.73 4.66
C ILE A 19 9.27 5.98 4.32
N ALA A 20 9.32 6.31 3.05
CA ALA A 20 10.15 7.42 2.57
C ALA A 20 9.51 8.79 2.82
N HIS A 21 10.16 9.84 2.34
CA HIS A 21 9.70 11.21 2.51
C HIS A 21 8.40 11.48 1.72
N ASN A 22 7.60 12.41 2.23
CA ASN A 22 6.38 12.90 1.57
C ASN A 22 5.34 11.80 1.28
N VAL A 23 5.38 10.69 2.00
CA VAL A 23 4.41 9.61 1.87
C VAL A 23 3.18 9.95 2.70
N VAL A 24 2.01 9.68 2.15
CA VAL A 24 0.74 9.77 2.87
C VAL A 24 0.15 8.38 2.97
N ILE A 25 -0.20 7.96 4.18
CA ILE A 25 -0.87 6.67 4.42
C ILE A 25 -2.21 6.95 5.10
N GLY A 26 -3.29 6.59 4.44
CA GLY A 26 -4.64 6.82 4.93
C GLY A 26 -5.02 5.94 6.12
N ASN A 27 -6.10 6.32 6.80
CA ASN A 27 -6.54 5.67 8.02
C ASN A 27 -6.75 4.16 7.87
N ASN A 28 -6.39 3.42 8.89
CA ASN A 28 -6.62 1.98 9.00
C ASN A 28 -5.92 1.13 7.93
N SER A 29 -4.92 1.68 7.27
CA SER A 29 -4.10 0.91 6.34
C SER A 29 -3.06 0.10 7.10
N CYS A 30 -2.58 -0.97 6.48
CA CYS A 30 -1.62 -1.88 7.08
C CYS A 30 -0.45 -2.10 6.13
N VAL A 31 0.77 -1.91 6.63
CA VAL A 31 2.01 -2.18 5.88
C VAL A 31 2.74 -3.28 6.61
N VAL A 32 2.80 -4.46 6.00
CA VAL A 32 3.38 -5.64 6.63
C VAL A 32 4.89 -5.70 6.40
N ALA A 33 5.57 -6.53 7.16
CA ALA A 33 7.03 -6.55 7.30
C ALA A 33 7.82 -6.52 6.00
N ASN A 34 8.97 -5.84 6.02
CA ASN A 34 9.92 -5.78 4.91
C ASN A 34 9.38 -5.11 3.66
N SER A 35 8.35 -4.29 3.77
CA SER A 35 7.81 -3.54 2.64
C SER A 35 8.47 -2.17 2.55
N ALA A 36 8.52 -1.63 1.34
CA ALA A 36 9.08 -0.30 1.10
C ALA A 36 8.05 0.57 0.37
N ILE A 37 7.75 1.73 0.93
CA ILE A 37 6.91 2.74 0.30
C ILE A 37 7.81 3.90 -0.06
N CYS A 38 8.02 4.10 -1.35
CA CYS A 38 8.98 5.08 -1.84
C CYS A 38 8.40 6.50 -1.83
N GLY A 39 9.26 7.48 -2.04
CA GLY A 39 8.94 8.90 -1.85
C GLY A 39 7.71 9.37 -2.60
N SER A 40 6.93 10.20 -1.94
CA SER A 40 5.74 10.85 -2.51
C SER A 40 4.62 9.92 -2.95
N ALA A 41 4.65 8.66 -2.52
CA ALA A 41 3.54 7.75 -2.75
C ALA A 41 2.36 8.13 -1.86
N ILE A 42 1.16 7.95 -2.38
CA ILE A 42 -0.08 8.23 -1.65
C ILE A 42 -0.84 6.92 -1.50
N ILE A 43 -0.97 6.47 -0.26
CA ILE A 43 -1.69 5.25 0.08
C ILE A 43 -3.03 5.65 0.69
N GLY A 44 -4.11 5.14 0.14
CA GLY A 44 -5.46 5.44 0.61
C GLY A 44 -5.79 4.81 1.95
N LYS A 45 -7.09 4.82 2.27
CA LYS A 45 -7.61 4.23 3.51
C LYS A 45 -7.83 2.74 3.35
N GLU A 46 -7.66 1.99 4.44
CA GLU A 46 -7.96 0.56 4.47
C GLU A 46 -7.25 -0.23 3.38
N VAL A 47 -6.04 0.19 3.02
CA VAL A 47 -5.17 -0.50 2.09
C VAL A 47 -4.35 -1.53 2.85
N TYR A 48 -4.23 -2.72 2.28
CA TYR A 48 -3.37 -3.75 2.84
C TYR A 48 -2.17 -3.97 1.93
N ILE A 49 -0.97 -3.77 2.45
CA ILE A 49 0.28 -3.99 1.74
C ILE A 49 0.99 -5.18 2.37
N ALA A 50 0.98 -6.31 1.68
CA ALA A 50 1.50 -7.58 2.17
C ALA A 50 3.03 -7.57 2.29
N PRO A 51 3.64 -8.57 2.97
CA PRO A 51 5.08 -8.58 3.20
C PRO A 51 5.93 -8.50 1.94
N CYS A 52 7.07 -7.84 2.05
CA CYS A 52 8.07 -7.76 0.99
C CYS A 52 7.58 -7.08 -0.29
N SER A 53 6.62 -6.18 -0.17
CA SER A 53 6.09 -5.41 -1.30
C SER A 53 6.84 -4.10 -1.46
N VAL A 54 6.88 -3.60 -2.69
CA VAL A 54 7.50 -2.30 -2.98
C VAL A 54 6.50 -1.44 -3.74
N ILE A 55 6.26 -0.24 -3.25
CA ILE A 55 5.46 0.77 -3.93
C ILE A 55 6.44 1.81 -4.48
N ARG A 56 6.47 1.96 -5.80
CA ARG A 56 7.37 2.91 -6.45
C ARG A 56 7.00 4.35 -6.05
N ASN A 57 7.95 5.26 -6.16
CA ASN A 57 7.73 6.68 -5.85
C ASN A 57 6.60 7.27 -6.71
N GLN A 58 5.86 8.20 -6.13
CA GLN A 58 4.79 8.97 -6.78
C GLN A 58 3.59 8.12 -7.24
N ILE A 59 3.48 6.89 -6.78
CA ILE A 59 2.35 6.02 -7.07
C ILE A 59 1.19 6.33 -6.14
N LYS A 60 -0.02 6.26 -6.66
CA LYS A 60 -1.24 6.37 -5.88
C LYS A 60 -1.91 5.00 -5.78
N VAL A 61 -2.10 4.54 -4.55
CA VAL A 61 -2.85 3.31 -4.26
C VAL A 61 -4.17 3.73 -3.64
N GLU A 62 -5.26 3.49 -4.36
CA GLU A 62 -6.58 3.95 -3.95
C GLU A 62 -7.12 3.19 -2.75
N ASP A 63 -8.17 3.73 -2.13
CA ASP A 63 -8.78 3.16 -0.93
C ASP A 63 -9.15 1.68 -1.10
N GLY A 64 -8.95 0.89 -0.08
CA GLY A 64 -9.37 -0.50 -0.05
C GLY A 64 -8.57 -1.47 -0.90
N ALA A 65 -7.50 -1.03 -1.56
CA ALA A 65 -6.69 -1.91 -2.39
C ALA A 65 -5.88 -2.89 -1.55
N VAL A 66 -5.65 -4.07 -2.10
CA VAL A 66 -4.76 -5.09 -1.53
C VAL A 66 -3.56 -5.26 -2.45
N ILE A 67 -2.38 -5.17 -1.89
CA ILE A 67 -1.12 -5.43 -2.60
C ILE A 67 -0.59 -6.76 -2.09
N GLY A 68 -0.47 -7.75 -2.97
CA GLY A 68 -0.05 -9.09 -2.61
C GLY A 68 1.43 -9.18 -2.23
N MET A 69 1.77 -10.29 -1.58
CA MET A 69 3.12 -10.55 -1.08
C MET A 69 4.14 -10.47 -2.21
N GLY A 70 5.23 -9.73 -1.97
CA GLY A 70 6.32 -9.60 -2.93
C GLY A 70 5.99 -8.81 -4.19
N ALA A 71 4.87 -8.11 -4.23
CA ALA A 71 4.49 -7.34 -5.41
C ALA A 71 5.36 -6.10 -5.58
N GLY A 72 5.62 -5.75 -6.83
CA GLY A 72 6.30 -4.50 -7.19
C GLY A 72 5.34 -3.59 -7.92
N VAL A 73 4.84 -2.56 -7.24
CA VAL A 73 3.83 -1.66 -7.79
C VAL A 73 4.50 -0.52 -8.55
N THR A 74 4.28 -0.49 -9.85
CA THR A 74 4.91 0.48 -10.75
C THR A 74 3.92 1.44 -11.40
N LYS A 75 2.62 1.23 -11.20
CA LYS A 75 1.53 2.08 -11.71
C LYS A 75 0.48 2.25 -10.64
N ASP A 76 -0.32 3.30 -10.78
CA ASP A 76 -1.42 3.57 -9.87
C ASP A 76 -2.36 2.36 -9.74
N ILE A 77 -2.87 2.15 -8.55
CA ILE A 77 -3.70 0.99 -8.23
C ILE A 77 -5.14 1.45 -7.99
N PRO A 78 -6.11 0.85 -8.69
CA PRO A 78 -7.52 1.22 -8.51
C PRO A 78 -8.08 0.84 -7.14
N GLN A 79 -9.14 1.54 -6.75
CA GLN A 79 -9.87 1.30 -5.51
C GLN A 79 -10.41 -0.14 -5.43
N ASP A 80 -10.36 -0.72 -4.24
CA ASP A 80 -10.96 -2.02 -3.91
C ASP A 80 -10.54 -3.17 -4.83
N THR A 81 -9.29 -3.17 -5.27
CA THR A 81 -8.75 -4.23 -6.12
C THR A 81 -7.67 -5.04 -5.41
N VAL A 82 -7.51 -6.28 -5.84
CA VAL A 82 -6.42 -7.15 -5.39
C VAL A 82 -5.39 -7.22 -6.50
N ASN A 83 -4.13 -6.95 -6.16
CA ASN A 83 -3.05 -6.76 -7.12
C ASN A 83 -1.86 -7.65 -6.73
N MET A 84 -1.26 -8.30 -7.71
CA MET A 84 -0.14 -9.22 -7.47
C MET A 84 0.92 -9.14 -8.55
N GLY A 85 2.12 -9.57 -8.21
CA GLY A 85 3.21 -9.76 -9.15
C GLY A 85 4.16 -8.59 -9.26
N PHE A 86 5.15 -8.74 -10.11
CA PHE A 86 6.13 -7.71 -10.45
C PHE A 86 6.30 -7.69 -11.98
N PRO A 87 5.83 -6.65 -12.70
CA PRO A 87 5.06 -5.53 -12.17
C PRO A 87 3.67 -5.98 -11.70
N ALA A 88 3.16 -5.33 -10.67
CA ALA A 88 1.86 -5.70 -10.11
C ALA A 88 0.73 -5.47 -11.11
N ARG A 89 -0.19 -6.43 -11.14
CA ARG A 89 -1.38 -6.37 -11.98
C ARG A 89 -2.61 -6.62 -11.12
N THR A 90 -3.69 -5.93 -11.42
CA THR A 90 -4.98 -6.19 -10.79
C THR A 90 -5.50 -7.54 -11.26
N ILE A 91 -5.81 -8.42 -10.31
CA ILE A 91 -6.31 -9.76 -10.61
C ILE A 91 -7.81 -9.88 -10.39
N ARG A 92 -8.39 -9.07 -9.52
CA ARG A 92 -9.82 -9.09 -9.23
C ARG A 92 -10.20 -7.93 -8.31
N VAL A 93 -11.50 -7.75 -8.09
CA VAL A 93 -12.02 -6.84 -7.08
C VAL A 93 -11.91 -7.51 -5.70
N ARG A 94 -11.67 -6.71 -4.67
CA ARG A 94 -11.61 -7.18 -3.29
C ARG A 94 -13.01 -7.64 -2.86
N ASN A 95 -13.12 -8.87 -2.34
CA ASN A 95 -14.39 -9.46 -1.90
C ASN A 95 -14.50 -9.50 -0.37
N GLU A 96 -15.63 -9.99 0.16
CA GLU A 96 -15.85 -10.05 1.61
C GLU A 96 -14.80 -10.90 2.34
N GLU A 97 -14.37 -11.98 1.72
CA GLU A 97 -13.33 -12.84 2.29
C GLU A 97 -12.04 -12.06 2.48
N ASP A 98 -11.66 -11.27 1.49
CA ASP A 98 -10.46 -10.43 1.57
C ASP A 98 -10.56 -9.42 2.70
N TRP A 99 -11.74 -8.83 2.91
CA TRP A 99 -11.95 -7.88 4.00
C TRP A 99 -11.79 -8.50 5.38
N ARG A 100 -12.02 -9.80 5.49
CA ARG A 100 -11.82 -10.52 6.75
C ARG A 100 -10.37 -10.92 6.98
N ILE A 101 -9.64 -11.18 5.91
CA ILE A 101 -8.25 -11.66 5.99
C ILE A 101 -7.27 -10.49 6.17
N TYR A 102 -7.51 -9.42 5.47
CA TYR A 102 -6.58 -8.29 5.43
C TYR A 102 -6.99 -7.12 6.30
#